data_83aedd670d175a473071864c0620f982
#
_entry.id   83aedd670d175a473071864c0620f982
#
_cell.length_a   1.000
_cell.length_b   1.000
_cell.length_c   1.000
_cell.angle_alpha   90.00
_cell.angle_beta   90.00
_cell.angle_gamma   90.00
#
_symmetry.space_group_name_H-M   'P 1'
#
loop_
_entity.id
_entity.type
_entity.pdbx_description
1 polymer ?
#
loop_
_entity_poly.entity_id
_entity_poly.type
_entity_poly.pdbx_seq_one_letter_code
_entity_poly.pdbx_strand_id
1 'polypeptide(L)'
;QVYENIIQIPILTEQVPPELVLEISLLTMLVVFIAGIQPAWKASRLQPLEVLGGEHQIRLGSRWMQRLTARLPATIGLIIRSSLRKPVRLGVTFFAVGLSMLIFGSVIMMNASMAETMIGGLDTTQQWDVTAYTMPGGETEIVEWAEANGTGHELLIEFPGGYPDDSKVYVALGLDTLTQTDSEAMRLVNLLEGRLPSQGEANPEVLIDEGMASILGWEVGDSQILKFGSEEVEVEVVGISRELMRTITFHRADLAPILGIEATGVYLSVADGTD
;
A
#
# COMPACT_ATOMS: atom_id res chain seq x y z
N GLN A 1 17.07 11.57 0.04
CA GLN A 1 16.62 12.87 -0.53
C GLN A 1 16.33 12.79 -2.02
N VAL A 2 17.19 12.17 -2.89
CA VAL A 2 16.91 12.02 -4.33
C VAL A 2 15.76 11.03 -4.58
N TYR A 3 15.74 9.92 -3.86
CA TYR A 3 14.67 8.92 -3.95
C TYR A 3 13.33 9.39 -3.35
N GLU A 4 13.36 10.25 -2.35
CA GLU A 4 12.16 10.83 -1.74
C GLU A 4 11.41 11.76 -2.70
N ASN A 5 12.10 12.39 -3.63
CA ASN A 5 11.49 13.32 -4.57
C ASN A 5 10.95 12.65 -5.85
N ILE A 6 11.52 11.49 -6.23
CA ILE A 6 11.14 10.79 -7.48
C ILE A 6 10.09 9.72 -7.23
N ILE A 7 10.24 8.97 -6.14
CA ILE A 7 9.29 7.94 -5.76
C ILE A 7 8.56 8.46 -4.51
N GLN A 8 7.53 9.24 -4.65
CA GLN A 8 6.76 9.76 -3.51
C GLN A 8 5.94 8.67 -2.78
N ILE A 9 6.45 7.46 -2.71
CA ILE A 9 6.10 6.57 -1.63
C ILE A 9 6.51 7.35 -0.38
N PRO A 10 5.65 7.51 0.65
CA PRO A 10 6.10 7.94 1.94
C PRO A 10 7.04 6.84 2.44
N ILE A 11 8.28 6.87 1.94
CA ILE A 11 9.39 6.16 2.52
C ILE A 11 9.37 6.72 3.92
N LEU A 12 8.91 5.88 4.81
CA LEU A 12 8.89 6.04 6.24
C LEU A 12 9.87 7.16 6.61
N THR A 13 9.35 8.34 6.82
CA THR A 13 10.11 9.31 7.59
C THR A 13 10.41 8.56 8.87
N GLU A 14 11.67 8.17 9.08
CA GLU A 14 12.13 7.46 10.29
C GLU A 14 11.87 8.26 11.57
N GLN A 15 11.21 9.38 11.44
CA GLN A 15 10.76 10.19 12.56
C GLN A 15 9.40 9.68 13.01
N VAL A 16 9.45 8.61 13.81
CA VAL A 16 8.30 8.30 14.66
C VAL A 16 8.03 9.58 15.47
N PRO A 17 6.88 10.22 15.32
CA PRO A 17 6.58 11.47 16.02
C PRO A 17 6.81 11.25 17.52
N PRO A 18 7.64 12.05 18.18
CA PRO A 18 7.96 11.85 19.59
C PRO A 18 6.71 11.88 20.48
N GLU A 19 5.67 12.56 20.03
CA GLU A 19 4.34 12.59 20.64
C GLU A 19 3.69 11.21 20.67
N LEU A 20 3.75 10.46 19.56
CA LEU A 20 3.21 9.10 19.45
C LEU A 20 3.96 8.11 20.37
N VAL A 21 5.29 8.25 20.47
CA VAL A 21 6.10 7.42 21.37
C VAL A 21 5.75 7.71 22.83
N LEU A 22 5.56 8.98 23.16
CA LEU A 22 5.19 9.40 24.52
C LEU A 22 3.79 8.91 24.87
N GLU A 23 2.83 9.01 23.97
CA GLU A 23 1.45 8.58 24.17
C GLU A 23 1.36 7.06 24.37
N ILE A 24 2.03 6.26 23.51
CA ILE A 24 2.08 4.80 23.64
C ILE A 24 2.81 4.40 24.93
N SER A 25 3.89 5.08 25.29
CA SER A 25 4.65 4.81 26.53
C SER A 25 3.81 5.09 27.77
N LEU A 26 3.10 6.22 27.80
CA LEU A 26 2.17 6.58 28.89
C LEU A 26 1.03 5.58 29.01
N LEU A 27 0.42 5.20 27.89
CA LEU A 27 -0.66 4.21 27.87
C LEU A 27 -0.17 2.86 28.38
N THR A 28 1.00 2.41 27.94
CA THR A 28 1.62 1.16 28.39
C THR A 28 1.91 1.19 29.88
N MET A 29 2.48 2.28 30.38
CA MET A 29 2.77 2.47 31.79
C MET A 29 1.50 2.46 32.64
N LEU A 30 0.43 3.10 32.17
CA LEU A 30 -0.88 3.11 32.82
C LEU A 30 -1.45 1.69 32.93
N VAL A 31 -1.41 0.92 31.84
CA VAL A 31 -1.91 -0.47 31.81
C VAL A 31 -1.12 -1.35 32.77
N VAL A 32 0.21 -1.26 32.78
CA VAL A 32 1.08 -2.02 33.71
C VAL A 32 0.80 -1.63 35.17
N PHE A 33 0.61 -0.34 35.43
CA PHE A 33 0.30 0.15 36.76
C PHE A 33 -1.06 -0.38 37.28
N ILE A 34 -2.10 -0.30 36.45
CA ILE A 34 -3.43 -0.86 36.79
C ILE A 34 -3.36 -2.37 37.00
N ALA A 35 -2.63 -3.09 36.14
CA ALA A 35 -2.46 -4.54 36.27
C ALA A 35 -1.70 -4.93 37.55
N GLY A 36 -0.74 -4.09 37.99
CA GLY A 36 0.04 -4.30 39.22
C GLY A 36 -0.67 -3.96 40.51
N ILE A 37 -1.58 -2.99 40.49
CA ILE A 37 -2.30 -2.54 41.69
C ILE A 37 -3.15 -3.65 42.33
N GLN A 38 -3.85 -4.42 41.53
CA GLN A 38 -4.77 -5.44 42.02
C GLN A 38 -4.05 -6.55 42.83
N PRO A 39 -2.95 -7.17 42.35
CA PRO A 39 -2.20 -8.15 43.16
C PRO A 39 -1.51 -7.51 44.39
N ALA A 40 -0.98 -6.29 44.24
CA ALA A 40 -0.35 -5.58 45.35
C ALA A 40 -1.35 -5.27 46.48
N TRP A 41 -2.55 -4.81 46.14
CA TRP A 41 -3.60 -4.56 47.13
C TRP A 41 -4.11 -5.84 47.78
N LYS A 42 -4.22 -6.93 47.03
CA LYS A 42 -4.58 -8.24 47.64
C LYS A 42 -3.48 -8.72 48.58
N ALA A 43 -2.21 -8.58 48.20
CA ALA A 43 -1.09 -8.96 49.06
C ALA A 43 -1.01 -8.15 50.34
N SER A 44 -1.29 -6.83 50.29
CA SER A 44 -1.27 -5.94 51.48
C SER A 44 -2.35 -6.25 52.49
N ARG A 45 -3.44 -6.93 52.09
CA ARG A 45 -4.58 -7.29 52.97
C ARG A 45 -4.51 -8.73 53.48
N LEU A 46 -3.53 -9.54 53.06
CA LEU A 46 -3.35 -10.90 53.60
C LEU A 46 -2.81 -10.84 55.02
N GLN A 47 -3.51 -11.45 55.95
CA GLN A 47 -3.03 -11.61 57.32
C GLN A 47 -1.95 -12.70 57.34
N PRO A 48 -0.86 -12.54 58.12
CA PRO A 48 0.22 -13.55 58.20
C PRO A 48 -0.26 -14.95 58.59
N LEU A 49 -1.34 -15.02 59.37
CA LEU A 49 -1.93 -16.29 59.80
C LEU A 49 -2.67 -17.02 58.67
N GLU A 50 -3.27 -16.34 57.71
CA GLU A 50 -3.96 -16.96 56.57
C GLU A 50 -2.97 -17.57 55.57
N VAL A 51 -1.77 -17.01 55.48
CA VAL A 51 -0.70 -17.56 54.62
C VAL A 51 -0.16 -18.88 55.18
N LEU A 52 -0.09 -19.05 56.48
CA LEU A 52 0.36 -20.25 57.16
C LEU A 52 -0.72 -21.34 57.31
N GLY A 53 -1.98 -20.92 57.32
CA GLY A 53 -3.13 -21.81 57.58
C GLY A 53 -3.63 -22.62 56.38
N GLY A 54 -3.05 -22.53 55.21
CA GLY A 54 -3.19 -23.49 54.07
C GLY A 54 -4.59 -24.02 53.73
N GLU A 55 -5.67 -23.38 54.14
CA GLU A 55 -7.04 -23.78 53.75
C GLU A 55 -7.33 -23.44 52.29
N HIS A 56 -6.78 -24.32 51.45
CA HIS A 56 -7.26 -24.38 50.08
C HIS A 56 -8.67 -24.99 50.10
N GLN A 57 -9.68 -24.18 50.30
CA GLN A 57 -11.07 -24.56 50.01
C GLN A 57 -11.10 -25.06 48.55
N ILE A 58 -11.16 -26.38 48.43
CA ILE A 58 -11.35 -27.10 47.13
C ILE A 58 -12.76 -26.73 46.68
N ARG A 59 -12.89 -25.64 45.91
CA ARG A 59 -14.14 -25.32 45.21
C ARG A 59 -14.36 -26.43 44.18
N LEU A 60 -15.25 -27.37 44.53
CA LEU A 60 -15.77 -28.39 43.63
C LEU A 60 -16.37 -27.66 42.42
N GLY A 61 -15.80 -27.94 41.23
CA GLY A 61 -16.26 -27.32 40.00
C GLY A 61 -17.75 -27.56 39.76
N SER A 62 -18.39 -26.60 39.07
CA SER A 62 -19.82 -26.60 38.73
C SER A 62 -20.26 -27.96 38.17
N ARG A 63 -21.45 -28.47 38.61
CA ARG A 63 -22.07 -29.73 38.15
C ARG A 63 -22.15 -29.83 36.62
N TRP A 64 -22.28 -28.71 35.95
CA TRP A 64 -22.25 -28.62 34.47
C TRP A 64 -20.90 -29.02 33.88
N MET A 65 -19.82 -28.59 34.49
CA MET A 65 -18.43 -28.88 34.07
C MET A 65 -18.10 -30.36 34.27
N GLN A 66 -18.66 -30.98 35.32
CA GLN A 66 -18.52 -32.42 35.54
C GLN A 66 -19.24 -33.23 34.47
N ARG A 67 -20.41 -32.82 34.02
CA ARG A 67 -21.15 -33.47 32.94
C ARG A 67 -20.45 -33.34 31.59
N LEU A 68 -19.88 -32.14 31.27
CA LEU A 68 -19.17 -31.91 30.03
C LEU A 68 -17.91 -32.76 29.90
N THR A 69 -17.19 -33.00 31.01
CA THR A 69 -15.95 -33.74 31.02
C THR A 69 -16.13 -35.24 31.33
N ALA A 70 -17.37 -35.70 31.62
CA ALA A 70 -17.65 -37.08 31.98
C ALA A 70 -17.39 -38.11 30.86
N ARG A 71 -17.46 -37.66 29.61
CA ARG A 71 -17.22 -38.51 28.40
C ARG A 71 -15.79 -38.48 27.89
N LEU A 72 -14.90 -37.66 28.48
CA LEU A 72 -13.52 -37.52 28.04
C LEU A 72 -12.59 -38.51 28.80
N PRO A 73 -11.50 -38.94 28.18
CA PRO A 73 -10.46 -39.70 28.88
C PRO A 73 -10.00 -39.00 30.15
N ALA A 74 -9.71 -39.74 31.20
CA ALA A 74 -9.44 -39.20 32.55
C ALA A 74 -8.33 -38.13 32.55
N THR A 75 -7.29 -38.29 31.77
CA THR A 75 -6.19 -37.34 31.60
C THR A 75 -6.64 -36.01 31.02
N ILE A 76 -7.39 -36.03 29.92
CA ILE A 76 -7.91 -34.82 29.26
C ILE A 76 -8.95 -34.11 30.15
N GLY A 77 -9.83 -34.90 30.80
CA GLY A 77 -10.82 -34.38 31.74
C GLY A 77 -10.18 -33.65 32.92
N LEU A 78 -9.04 -34.15 33.41
CA LEU A 78 -8.30 -33.58 34.55
C LEU A 78 -7.61 -32.26 34.13
N ILE A 79 -7.02 -32.21 32.93
CA ILE A 79 -6.42 -30.97 32.38
C ILE A 79 -7.46 -29.88 32.21
N ILE A 80 -8.59 -30.19 31.58
CA ILE A 80 -9.67 -29.25 31.38
C ILE A 80 -10.22 -28.72 32.70
N ARG A 81 -10.47 -29.63 33.67
CA ARG A 81 -10.96 -29.22 34.99
C ARG A 81 -9.95 -28.37 35.76
N SER A 82 -8.64 -28.66 35.66
CA SER A 82 -7.62 -27.86 36.32
C SER A 82 -7.48 -26.46 35.71
N SER A 83 -7.57 -26.37 34.38
CA SER A 83 -7.52 -25.11 33.65
C SER A 83 -8.74 -24.23 33.94
N LEU A 84 -9.94 -24.80 33.98
CA LEU A 84 -11.19 -24.10 34.27
C LEU A 84 -11.36 -23.72 35.76
N ARG A 85 -10.50 -24.21 36.66
CA ARG A 85 -10.48 -23.73 38.06
C ARG A 85 -10.08 -22.27 38.21
N LYS A 86 -9.33 -21.73 37.26
CA LYS A 86 -8.90 -20.32 37.24
C LYS A 86 -9.41 -19.64 35.97
N PRO A 87 -10.72 -19.39 35.84
CA PRO A 87 -11.34 -18.91 34.58
C PRO A 87 -10.79 -17.59 34.12
N VAL A 88 -10.44 -16.69 35.05
CA VAL A 88 -9.83 -15.37 34.70
C VAL A 88 -8.48 -15.57 34.03
N ARG A 89 -7.62 -16.45 34.58
CA ARG A 89 -6.32 -16.71 33.98
C ARG A 89 -6.44 -17.35 32.59
N LEU A 90 -7.38 -18.30 32.45
CA LEU A 90 -7.67 -18.92 31.14
C LEU A 90 -8.16 -17.89 30.14
N GLY A 91 -9.09 -16.99 30.55
CA GLY A 91 -9.61 -15.92 29.72
C GLY A 91 -8.51 -14.96 29.24
N VAL A 92 -7.64 -14.52 30.16
CA VAL A 92 -6.52 -13.63 29.83
C VAL A 92 -5.55 -14.31 28.84
N THR A 93 -5.21 -15.59 29.08
CA THR A 93 -4.35 -16.32 28.17
C THR A 93 -4.98 -16.49 26.79
N PHE A 94 -6.27 -16.83 26.74
CA PHE A 94 -7.01 -16.98 25.49
C PHE A 94 -7.09 -15.65 24.73
N PHE A 95 -7.36 -14.55 25.44
CA PHE A 95 -7.36 -13.22 24.88
C PHE A 95 -5.99 -12.81 24.34
N ALA A 96 -4.92 -13.06 25.08
CA ALA A 96 -3.55 -12.74 24.67
C ALA A 96 -3.16 -13.53 23.40
N VAL A 97 -3.46 -14.83 23.35
CA VAL A 97 -3.21 -15.65 22.15
C VAL A 97 -4.07 -15.18 20.98
N GLY A 98 -5.34 -14.91 21.23
CA GLY A 98 -6.25 -14.39 20.20
C GLY A 98 -5.77 -13.05 19.62
N LEU A 99 -5.35 -12.13 20.48
CA LEU A 99 -4.79 -10.85 20.06
C LEU A 99 -3.50 -11.02 19.25
N SER A 100 -2.61 -11.91 19.70
CA SER A 100 -1.38 -12.23 18.96
C SER A 100 -1.67 -12.81 17.58
N MET A 101 -2.64 -13.73 17.47
CA MET A 101 -3.09 -14.27 16.18
C MET A 101 -3.72 -13.21 15.28
N LEU A 102 -4.48 -12.29 15.86
CA LEU A 102 -5.10 -11.20 15.12
C LEU A 102 -4.03 -10.26 14.53
N ILE A 103 -3.04 -9.85 15.34
CA ILE A 103 -1.93 -9.00 14.89
C ILE A 103 -1.12 -9.73 13.80
N PHE A 104 -0.77 -10.99 14.02
CA PHE A 104 -0.01 -11.78 13.05
C PHE A 104 -0.80 -11.97 11.74
N GLY A 105 -2.08 -12.28 11.84
CA GLY A 105 -2.97 -12.40 10.69
C GLY A 105 -3.11 -11.09 9.92
N SER A 106 -3.21 -9.96 10.62
CA SER A 106 -3.26 -8.63 9.98
C SER A 106 -2.00 -8.32 9.19
N VAL A 107 -0.81 -8.67 9.73
CA VAL A 107 0.46 -8.48 9.01
C VAL A 107 0.53 -9.35 7.77
N ILE A 108 0.12 -10.62 7.86
CA ILE A 108 0.09 -11.52 6.69
C ILE A 108 -0.88 -10.99 5.63
N MET A 109 -2.09 -10.59 6.03
CA MET A 109 -3.09 -10.03 5.10
C MET A 109 -2.58 -8.75 4.44
N MET A 110 -1.94 -7.87 5.21
CA MET A 110 -1.36 -6.64 4.68
C MET A 110 -0.27 -6.93 3.64
N ASN A 111 0.65 -7.87 3.93
CA ASN A 111 1.68 -8.29 2.97
C ASN A 111 1.08 -8.93 1.71
N ALA A 112 0.09 -9.80 1.87
CA ALA A 112 -0.59 -10.44 0.74
C ALA A 112 -1.34 -9.40 -0.11
N SER A 113 -2.06 -8.48 0.52
CA SER A 113 -2.76 -7.41 -0.18
C SER A 113 -1.80 -6.46 -0.90
N MET A 114 -0.66 -6.14 -0.27
CA MET A 114 0.36 -5.30 -0.90
C MET A 114 1.00 -6.01 -2.10
N ALA A 115 1.32 -7.29 -1.99
CA ALA A 115 1.84 -8.08 -3.09
C ALA A 115 0.84 -8.18 -4.25
N GLU A 116 -0.43 -8.44 -3.96
CA GLU A 116 -1.50 -8.49 -4.97
C GLU A 116 -1.70 -7.14 -5.65
N THR A 117 -1.68 -6.04 -4.88
CA THR A 117 -1.83 -4.70 -5.45
C THR A 117 -0.64 -4.30 -6.31
N MET A 118 0.59 -4.61 -5.87
CA MET A 118 1.80 -4.24 -6.61
C MET A 118 2.06 -5.16 -7.81
N ILE A 119 1.99 -6.46 -7.62
CA ILE A 119 2.30 -7.43 -8.68
C ILE A 119 1.10 -7.62 -9.60
N GLY A 120 -0.09 -7.86 -9.04
CA GLY A 120 -1.29 -8.06 -9.84
C GLY A 120 -1.74 -6.81 -10.59
N GLY A 121 -1.51 -5.62 -10.01
CA GLY A 121 -1.77 -4.34 -10.71
C GLY A 121 -0.82 -4.14 -11.89
N LEU A 122 0.44 -4.50 -11.74
CA LEU A 122 1.42 -4.43 -12.83
C LEU A 122 1.11 -5.45 -13.93
N ASP A 123 0.87 -6.71 -13.59
CA ASP A 123 0.55 -7.78 -14.53
C ASP A 123 -0.70 -7.49 -15.40
N THR A 124 -1.65 -6.72 -14.87
CA THR A 124 -2.88 -6.40 -15.60
C THR A 124 -2.75 -5.20 -16.53
N THR A 125 -1.81 -4.31 -16.28
CA THR A 125 -1.66 -3.05 -17.03
C THR A 125 -0.40 -3.00 -17.88
N GLN A 126 0.62 -3.77 -17.54
CA GLN A 126 1.91 -3.78 -18.25
C GLN A 126 1.98 -4.97 -19.18
N GLN A 127 2.11 -4.69 -20.48
CA GLN A 127 2.26 -5.69 -21.53
C GLN A 127 3.65 -5.66 -22.19
N TRP A 128 4.57 -4.92 -21.59
CA TRP A 128 5.97 -4.87 -22.01
C TRP A 128 6.86 -5.71 -21.08
N ASP A 129 7.94 -6.23 -21.63
CA ASP A 129 8.91 -7.02 -20.89
C ASP A 129 10.10 -6.17 -20.41
N VAL A 130 10.48 -5.18 -21.20
CA VAL A 130 11.64 -4.33 -20.94
C VAL A 130 11.32 -2.86 -21.22
N THR A 131 11.78 -1.98 -20.34
CA THR A 131 11.79 -0.53 -20.57
C THR A 131 13.24 -0.09 -20.79
N ALA A 132 13.52 0.45 -21.95
CA ALA A 132 14.82 1.02 -22.26
C ALA A 132 14.75 2.54 -22.16
N TYR A 133 15.39 3.12 -21.14
CA TYR A 133 15.51 4.57 -21.01
C TYR A 133 16.68 5.10 -21.82
N THR A 134 16.47 6.19 -22.54
CA THR A 134 17.47 6.83 -23.39
C THR A 134 17.64 8.30 -23.07
N MET A 135 18.75 8.87 -23.50
CA MET A 135 18.85 10.32 -23.65
C MET A 135 18.07 10.75 -24.90
N PRO A 136 17.55 11.98 -24.93
CA PRO A 136 16.86 12.49 -26.12
C PRO A 136 17.67 12.28 -27.41
N GLY A 137 17.06 11.65 -28.41
CA GLY A 137 17.67 11.27 -29.64
C GLY A 137 18.25 9.85 -29.71
N GLY A 138 18.33 9.13 -28.57
CA GLY A 138 18.81 7.73 -28.55
C GLY A 138 17.69 6.70 -28.78
N GLU A 139 16.45 7.13 -28.79
CA GLU A 139 15.28 6.28 -29.04
C GLU A 139 15.30 5.69 -30.45
N THR A 140 15.81 6.41 -31.43
CA THR A 140 15.83 6.00 -32.82
C THR A 140 16.60 4.68 -33.04
N GLU A 141 17.74 4.52 -32.38
CA GLU A 141 18.55 3.29 -32.50
C GLU A 141 17.84 2.06 -31.94
N ILE A 142 17.08 2.27 -30.84
CA ILE A 142 16.30 1.20 -30.17
C ILE A 142 15.10 0.82 -31.02
N VAL A 143 14.41 1.81 -31.60
CA VAL A 143 13.28 1.57 -32.51
C VAL A 143 13.73 0.81 -33.76
N GLU A 144 14.81 1.25 -34.38
CA GLU A 144 15.39 0.57 -35.56
C GLU A 144 15.79 -0.89 -35.23
N TRP A 145 16.38 -1.09 -34.05
CA TRP A 145 16.69 -2.43 -33.57
C TRP A 145 15.43 -3.28 -33.36
N ALA A 146 14.41 -2.72 -32.72
CA ALA A 146 13.15 -3.42 -32.46
C ALA A 146 12.45 -3.83 -33.76
N GLU A 147 12.35 -2.91 -34.71
CA GLU A 147 11.80 -3.19 -36.06
C GLU A 147 12.56 -4.26 -36.78
N ALA A 148 13.92 -4.20 -36.78
CA ALA A 148 14.77 -5.19 -37.42
C ALA A 148 14.64 -6.60 -36.82
N ASN A 149 14.27 -6.70 -35.54
CA ASN A 149 14.10 -7.98 -34.84
C ASN A 149 12.62 -8.40 -34.71
N GLY A 150 11.66 -7.63 -35.21
CA GLY A 150 10.25 -7.92 -35.11
C GLY A 150 9.71 -7.84 -33.67
N THR A 151 10.36 -7.04 -32.82
CA THR A 151 10.00 -6.82 -31.45
C THR A 151 8.95 -5.72 -31.37
N GLY A 152 7.85 -5.95 -30.64
CA GLY A 152 6.87 -4.91 -30.36
C GLY A 152 7.53 -3.77 -29.58
N HIS A 153 7.20 -2.52 -29.93
CA HIS A 153 7.76 -1.37 -29.27
C HIS A 153 6.76 -0.21 -29.22
N GLU A 154 6.90 0.63 -28.18
CA GLU A 154 6.13 1.87 -28.03
C GLU A 154 7.01 2.93 -27.36
N LEU A 155 7.01 4.14 -27.92
CA LEU A 155 7.73 5.26 -27.36
C LEU A 155 7.02 5.81 -26.12
N LEU A 156 7.81 6.20 -25.13
CA LEU A 156 7.28 6.82 -23.92
C LEU A 156 8.06 8.08 -23.54
N ILE A 157 7.36 8.98 -22.86
CA ILE A 157 7.96 10.09 -22.14
C ILE A 157 7.66 9.90 -20.67
N GLU A 158 8.69 9.80 -19.83
CA GLU A 158 8.57 9.94 -18.39
C GLU A 158 9.38 11.15 -17.96
N PHE A 159 8.72 12.17 -17.44
CA PHE A 159 9.37 13.41 -17.06
C PHE A 159 8.84 13.91 -15.70
N PRO A 160 9.72 14.42 -14.82
CA PRO A 160 9.26 15.00 -13.57
C PRO A 160 8.56 16.33 -13.82
N GLY A 161 7.31 16.42 -13.39
CA GLY A 161 6.54 17.65 -13.37
C GLY A 161 6.30 18.15 -11.96
N GLY A 162 5.89 19.41 -11.82
CA GLY A 162 5.56 20.05 -10.56
C GLY A 162 4.27 20.84 -10.63
N TYR A 163 3.91 21.43 -9.49
CA TYR A 163 2.83 22.40 -9.37
C TYR A 163 3.42 23.78 -9.19
N PRO A 164 2.77 24.85 -9.64
CA PRO A 164 3.31 26.22 -9.53
C PRO A 164 3.63 26.64 -8.08
N ASP A 165 2.80 26.21 -7.13
CA ASP A 165 2.85 26.65 -5.74
C ASP A 165 3.25 25.54 -4.74
N ASP A 166 3.69 24.37 -5.20
CA ASP A 166 4.07 23.26 -4.35
C ASP A 166 5.44 22.69 -4.76
N SER A 167 6.19 22.22 -3.79
CA SER A 167 7.46 21.52 -4.00
C SER A 167 7.30 20.03 -4.36
N LYS A 168 6.07 19.55 -4.41
CA LYS A 168 5.78 18.16 -4.78
C LYS A 168 6.02 17.94 -6.27
N VAL A 169 6.51 16.77 -6.58
CA VAL A 169 6.80 16.32 -7.94
C VAL A 169 5.87 15.14 -8.26
N TYR A 170 5.39 15.09 -9.47
CA TYR A 170 4.67 13.96 -10.04
C TYR A 170 5.40 13.47 -11.30
N VAL A 171 5.02 12.32 -11.80
CA VAL A 171 5.53 11.81 -13.08
C VAL A 171 4.53 12.16 -14.16
N ALA A 172 4.97 12.96 -15.12
CA ALA A 172 4.26 13.13 -16.37
C ALA A 172 4.62 11.97 -17.30
N LEU A 173 3.63 11.21 -17.69
CA LEU A 173 3.76 10.03 -18.55
C LEU A 173 3.08 10.35 -19.89
N GLY A 174 3.86 10.35 -20.96
CA GLY A 174 3.35 10.45 -22.33
C GLY A 174 3.37 9.10 -23.01
N LEU A 175 2.22 8.64 -23.50
CA LEU A 175 2.05 7.37 -24.22
C LEU A 175 1.44 7.63 -25.59
N ASP A 176 1.84 6.83 -26.59
CA ASP A 176 1.24 6.88 -27.92
C ASP A 176 -0.12 6.23 -27.95
N THR A 177 -0.26 5.09 -27.29
CA THR A 177 -1.50 4.32 -27.24
C THR A 177 -2.14 4.41 -25.86
N LEU A 178 -3.26 5.12 -25.78
CA LEU A 178 -4.08 5.21 -24.58
C LEU A 178 -5.33 4.36 -24.76
N THR A 179 -5.35 3.19 -24.12
CA THR A 179 -6.46 2.24 -24.25
C THR A 179 -6.66 1.44 -22.96
N GLN A 180 -7.86 0.86 -22.80
CA GLN A 180 -8.20 0.00 -21.67
C GLN A 180 -8.15 -1.49 -22.03
N THR A 181 -8.26 -1.84 -23.29
CA THR A 181 -8.55 -3.23 -23.71
C THR A 181 -7.78 -3.68 -24.97
N ASP A 182 -6.92 -2.85 -25.50
CA ASP A 182 -6.17 -3.22 -26.72
C ASP A 182 -5.02 -4.16 -26.33
N SER A 183 -5.00 -5.33 -26.97
CA SER A 183 -3.95 -6.33 -26.74
C SER A 183 -2.60 -5.99 -27.41
N GLU A 184 -2.56 -4.99 -28.29
CA GLU A 184 -1.34 -4.55 -28.94
C GLU A 184 -0.66 -3.38 -28.21
N ALA A 185 -1.38 -2.71 -27.29
CA ALA A 185 -0.81 -1.64 -26.48
C ALA A 185 0.17 -2.19 -25.45
N MET A 186 1.31 -1.51 -25.28
CA MET A 186 2.29 -1.89 -24.27
C MET A 186 1.81 -1.58 -22.86
N ARG A 187 0.95 -0.58 -22.71
CA ARG A 187 0.38 -0.20 -21.42
C ARG A 187 -1.11 0.02 -21.51
N LEU A 188 -1.85 -0.67 -20.64
CA LEU A 188 -3.28 -0.49 -20.48
C LEU A 188 -3.57 0.55 -19.39
N VAL A 189 -4.53 1.41 -19.66
CA VAL A 189 -5.01 2.41 -18.69
C VAL A 189 -6.16 1.82 -17.88
N ASN A 190 -6.01 1.80 -16.57
CA ASN A 190 -7.11 1.42 -15.67
C ASN A 190 -7.96 2.65 -15.33
N LEU A 191 -8.86 3.04 -16.25
CA LEU A 191 -9.74 4.19 -16.09
C LEU A 191 -10.82 3.90 -15.06
N LEU A 192 -10.97 4.77 -14.07
CA LEU A 192 -11.99 4.71 -13.01
C LEU A 192 -13.17 5.62 -13.33
N GLU A 193 -12.88 6.83 -13.82
CA GLU A 193 -13.89 7.86 -14.08
C GLU A 193 -13.49 8.71 -15.29
N GLY A 194 -14.47 9.26 -16.01
CA GLY A 194 -14.24 10.12 -17.15
C GLY A 194 -13.96 9.36 -18.45
N ARG A 195 -13.04 9.86 -19.25
CA ARG A 195 -12.64 9.31 -20.55
C ARG A 195 -11.12 9.37 -20.76
N LEU A 196 -10.67 8.67 -21.77
CA LEU A 196 -9.27 8.79 -22.21
C LEU A 196 -9.01 10.13 -22.88
N PRO A 197 -7.79 10.70 -22.75
CA PRO A 197 -7.39 11.91 -23.44
C PRO A 197 -7.48 11.77 -24.96
N SER A 198 -7.90 12.83 -25.62
CA SER A 198 -7.84 13.00 -27.07
C SER A 198 -6.57 13.74 -27.43
N GLN A 199 -6.02 13.46 -28.61
CA GLN A 199 -4.84 14.13 -29.12
C GLN A 199 -5.19 15.44 -29.83
N GLY A 200 -4.35 16.47 -29.65
CA GLY A 200 -4.39 17.69 -30.47
C GLY A 200 -5.43 18.72 -30.04
N GLU A 201 -5.95 18.64 -28.84
CA GLU A 201 -6.82 19.66 -28.29
C GLU A 201 -6.04 20.97 -27.96
N ALA A 202 -6.75 22.08 -27.87
CA ALA A 202 -6.12 23.38 -27.63
C ALA A 202 -5.40 23.44 -26.27
N ASN A 203 -6.01 22.83 -25.24
CA ASN A 203 -5.37 22.53 -23.97
C ASN A 203 -5.13 21.02 -23.92
N PRO A 204 -3.93 20.55 -23.59
CA PRO A 204 -3.66 19.13 -23.45
C PRO A 204 -4.60 18.48 -22.46
N GLU A 205 -5.23 17.38 -22.86
CA GLU A 205 -6.07 16.58 -22.00
C GLU A 205 -5.23 15.57 -21.21
N VAL A 206 -5.58 15.35 -19.95
CA VAL A 206 -4.82 14.48 -19.07
C VAL A 206 -5.68 13.53 -18.26
N LEU A 207 -5.09 12.36 -17.93
CA LEU A 207 -5.56 11.53 -16.83
C LEU A 207 -4.73 11.81 -15.59
N ILE A 208 -5.39 11.82 -14.45
CA ILE A 208 -4.73 11.88 -13.14
C ILE A 208 -4.96 10.60 -12.38
N ASP A 209 -4.03 10.23 -11.51
CA ASP A 209 -4.24 9.08 -10.64
C ASP A 209 -5.25 9.37 -9.51
N GLU A 210 -5.93 8.32 -9.02
CA GLU A 210 -6.94 8.40 -7.95
C GLU A 210 -6.38 9.05 -6.66
N GLY A 211 -5.08 8.81 -6.36
CA GLY A 211 -4.41 9.38 -5.21
C GLY A 211 -4.23 10.90 -5.35
N MET A 212 -3.89 11.37 -6.55
CA MET A 212 -3.79 12.81 -6.85
C MET A 212 -5.16 13.48 -6.79
N ALA A 213 -6.17 12.89 -7.42
CA ALA A 213 -7.55 13.38 -7.38
C ALA A 213 -8.01 13.59 -5.93
N SER A 214 -7.79 12.59 -5.06
CA SER A 214 -8.18 12.66 -3.65
C SER A 214 -7.40 13.69 -2.83
N ILE A 215 -6.08 13.83 -3.05
CA ILE A 215 -5.21 14.71 -2.25
C ILE A 215 -5.34 16.17 -2.68
N LEU A 216 -5.47 16.43 -3.99
CA LEU A 216 -5.54 17.76 -4.55
C LEU A 216 -6.97 18.28 -4.67
N GLY A 217 -7.97 17.39 -4.55
CA GLY A 217 -9.36 17.73 -4.74
C GLY A 217 -9.71 18.04 -6.20
N TRP A 218 -8.98 17.44 -7.16
CA TRP A 218 -9.23 17.62 -8.59
C TRP A 218 -10.30 16.66 -9.09
N GLU A 219 -11.19 17.16 -9.91
CA GLU A 219 -12.31 16.42 -10.49
C GLU A 219 -12.22 16.42 -12.02
N VAL A 220 -12.95 15.50 -12.64
CA VAL A 220 -13.06 15.44 -14.11
C VAL A 220 -13.75 16.70 -14.62
N GLY A 221 -13.12 17.37 -15.57
CA GLY A 221 -13.55 18.67 -16.14
C GLY A 221 -12.82 19.88 -15.56
N ASP A 222 -11.96 19.70 -14.59
CA ASP A 222 -11.15 20.79 -14.04
C ASP A 222 -10.01 21.17 -14.99
N SER A 223 -9.74 22.49 -15.09
CA SER A 223 -8.53 23.01 -15.71
C SER A 223 -7.48 23.28 -14.64
N GLN A 224 -6.28 22.78 -14.84
CA GLN A 224 -5.18 22.87 -13.88
C GLN A 224 -3.91 23.37 -14.55
N ILE A 225 -3.05 24.04 -13.79
CA ILE A 225 -1.75 24.50 -14.29
C ILE A 225 -0.67 23.56 -13.77
N LEU A 226 0.06 22.97 -14.70
CA LEU A 226 1.20 22.09 -14.43
C LEU A 226 2.49 22.81 -14.78
N LYS A 227 3.57 22.47 -14.08
CA LYS A 227 4.88 23.10 -14.26
C LYS A 227 5.92 22.09 -14.72
N PHE A 228 6.54 22.38 -15.84
CA PHE A 228 7.64 21.63 -16.42
C PHE A 228 8.90 22.49 -16.48
N GLY A 229 9.77 22.38 -15.48
CA GLY A 229 10.91 23.28 -15.35
C GLY A 229 10.50 24.73 -15.12
N SER A 230 10.66 25.58 -16.14
CA SER A 230 10.25 26.99 -16.12
C SER A 230 8.94 27.27 -16.85
N GLU A 231 8.39 26.28 -17.55
CA GLU A 231 7.17 26.42 -18.32
C GLU A 231 5.94 25.99 -17.53
N GLU A 232 4.88 26.75 -17.65
CA GLU A 232 3.56 26.48 -17.08
C GLU A 232 2.59 26.16 -18.21
N VAL A 233 1.88 25.05 -18.07
CA VAL A 233 0.96 24.54 -19.08
C VAL A 233 -0.39 24.32 -18.44
N GLU A 234 -1.43 24.90 -19.02
CA GLU A 234 -2.80 24.62 -18.64
C GLU A 234 -3.26 23.32 -19.29
N VAL A 235 -3.80 22.42 -18.47
CA VAL A 235 -4.30 21.10 -18.88
C VAL A 235 -5.73 20.90 -18.42
N GLU A 236 -6.48 20.08 -19.14
CA GLU A 236 -7.84 19.70 -18.76
C GLU A 236 -7.82 18.25 -18.22
N VAL A 237 -8.35 18.06 -17.02
CA VAL A 237 -8.52 16.72 -16.41
C VAL A 237 -9.74 16.04 -17.02
N VAL A 238 -9.54 15.08 -17.91
CA VAL A 238 -10.64 14.39 -18.60
C VAL A 238 -10.98 13.04 -18.00
N GLY A 239 -10.13 12.49 -17.12
CA GLY A 239 -10.41 11.25 -16.43
C GLY A 239 -9.48 10.99 -15.26
N ILE A 240 -9.89 10.01 -14.45
CA ILE A 240 -9.15 9.52 -13.29
C ILE A 240 -8.82 8.05 -13.53
N SER A 241 -7.54 7.71 -13.38
CA SER A 241 -7.03 6.34 -13.54
C SER A 241 -6.49 5.79 -12.23
N ARG A 242 -6.36 4.48 -12.14
CA ARG A 242 -5.69 3.83 -11.03
C ARG A 242 -4.26 3.48 -11.42
N GLU A 243 -3.33 4.20 -10.84
CA GLU A 243 -1.90 4.00 -11.04
C GLU A 243 -1.21 3.70 -9.70
N LEU A 244 -0.06 3.01 -9.75
CA LEU A 244 0.74 2.72 -8.55
C LEU A 244 1.49 3.94 -8.03
N MET A 245 1.83 4.86 -8.92
CA MET A 245 2.55 6.08 -8.61
C MET A 245 1.71 7.29 -9.01
N ARG A 246 2.01 8.43 -8.41
CA ARG A 246 1.38 9.70 -8.79
C ARG A 246 1.79 10.09 -10.18
N THR A 247 0.92 9.77 -11.12
CA THR A 247 1.16 9.95 -12.55
C THR A 247 0.08 10.85 -13.14
N ILE A 248 0.50 11.76 -13.99
CA ILE A 248 -0.37 12.49 -14.91
C ILE A 248 -0.07 11.96 -16.30
N THR A 249 -1.05 11.33 -16.92
CA THR A 249 -0.89 10.68 -18.21
C THR A 249 -1.41 11.56 -19.33
N PHE A 250 -0.57 11.81 -20.31
CA PHE A 250 -0.81 12.59 -21.52
C PHE A 250 -0.79 11.70 -22.76
N HIS A 251 -1.34 12.17 -23.85
CA HIS A 251 -0.90 11.72 -25.15
C HIS A 251 0.55 12.17 -25.38
N ARG A 252 1.46 11.28 -25.80
CA ARG A 252 2.86 11.63 -26.03
C ARG A 252 3.02 12.77 -27.02
N ALA A 253 2.20 12.78 -28.09
CA ALA A 253 2.23 13.80 -29.10
C ALA A 253 1.89 15.21 -28.57
N ASP A 254 1.16 15.34 -27.46
CA ASP A 254 0.84 16.61 -26.81
C ASP A 254 1.91 16.99 -25.78
N LEU A 255 2.53 16.02 -25.12
CA LEU A 255 3.58 16.25 -24.12
C LEU A 255 4.95 16.56 -24.77
N ALA A 256 5.28 15.91 -25.88
CA ALA A 256 6.57 16.04 -26.58
C ALA A 256 6.90 17.49 -26.96
N PRO A 257 5.99 18.28 -27.57
CA PRO A 257 6.25 19.68 -27.89
C PRO A 257 6.46 20.56 -26.66
N ILE A 258 5.77 20.28 -25.55
CA ILE A 258 5.89 21.01 -24.28
C ILE A 258 7.30 20.85 -23.72
N LEU A 259 7.83 19.65 -23.77
CA LEU A 259 9.15 19.31 -23.23
C LEU A 259 10.29 19.53 -24.21
N GLY A 260 9.98 19.67 -25.51
CA GLY A 260 10.97 19.74 -26.57
C GLY A 260 11.77 18.43 -26.77
N ILE A 261 11.18 17.29 -26.42
CA ILE A 261 11.78 15.96 -26.55
C ILE A 261 10.79 14.98 -27.18
N GLU A 262 11.26 14.05 -27.99
CA GLU A 262 10.42 13.07 -28.67
C GLU A 262 10.06 11.89 -27.76
N ALA A 263 11.04 11.36 -27.02
CA ALA A 263 10.88 10.29 -26.06
C ALA A 263 11.98 10.32 -25.00
N THR A 264 11.73 9.67 -23.87
CA THR A 264 12.72 9.40 -22.82
C THR A 264 13.03 7.91 -22.70
N GLY A 265 12.26 7.09 -23.39
CA GLY A 265 12.42 5.64 -23.38
C GLY A 265 11.52 4.94 -24.37
N VAL A 266 11.69 3.64 -24.43
CA VAL A 266 10.95 2.73 -25.31
C VAL A 266 10.51 1.53 -24.49
N TYR A 267 9.23 1.20 -24.53
CA TYR A 267 8.73 -0.11 -24.10
C TYR A 267 8.99 -1.14 -25.18
N LEU A 268 9.43 -2.32 -24.78
CA LEU A 268 9.72 -3.43 -25.68
C LEU A 268 8.99 -4.68 -25.20
N SER A 269 8.32 -5.37 -26.12
CA SER A 269 7.74 -6.69 -25.87
C SER A 269 8.55 -7.74 -26.61
N VAL A 270 9.28 -8.55 -25.87
CA VAL A 270 10.16 -9.60 -26.42
C VAL A 270 9.34 -10.86 -26.61
N ALA A 271 9.36 -11.44 -27.81
CA ALA A 271 8.64 -12.67 -28.09
C ALA A 271 9.09 -13.81 -27.14
N ASP A 272 8.11 -14.56 -26.62
CA ASP A 272 8.35 -15.71 -25.72
C ASP A 272 9.43 -16.65 -26.29
N GLY A 273 10.52 -16.82 -25.55
CA GLY A 273 11.62 -17.74 -25.89
C GLY A 273 12.87 -17.08 -26.42
N THR A 274 13.02 -15.77 -26.32
CA THR A 274 14.29 -15.06 -26.57
C THR A 274 15.07 -15.03 -25.25
N ASP A 275 16.12 -15.86 -25.15
CA ASP A 275 17.10 -15.86 -24.02
C ASP A 275 18.14 -14.74 -24.21
#